data_a1d1993eb7ecbe821ddddf06f407611d
#
_entry.id   a1d1993eb7ecbe821ddddf06f407611d
#
_cell.length_a   1.000
_cell.length_b   1.000
_cell.length_c   1.000
_cell.angle_alpha   90.00
_cell.angle_beta   90.00
_cell.angle_gamma   90.00
#
_symmetry.space_group_name_H-M   'P 1'
#
loop_
_entity.id
_entity.type
_entity.pdbx_description
1 polymer ?
#
loop_
_entity_poly.entity_id
_entity_poly.type
_entity_poly.pdbx_seq_one_letter_code
_entity_poly.pdbx_strand_id
1 'polypeptide(L)'
;MSNTKVKADKPPKQKGLNIPYERRKALYGYGFITLWFIGTIYFFIIPLVKSLIYSFYDTSIAAGGMELNNFGLQNYINAFQHDQHYSQYLVEQLKNTLLHTPLILIFSLFIAVILNQKFKGRTFARSVFFLPVIIATGPVISIIQGDMGNTSSGGEQFSTMFETNLVDQLLNYLGIMNISESITNTINTLTSDIFNLVWNSGIQILLFLSALQNIPFSAKEAAQMEGATAWEYFWKITIPYISPMILASLVYTIVDSFVDPNNKVMGLVMDKAFDWQHGYSMAMAWAYFAIVGIVLAIVVAIVNKFVYYEVD
;
A
#
# COMPACT_ATOMS: atom_id res chain seq x y z
N MET A 1 0.72 -73.82 52.50
CA MET A 1 0.40 -73.15 51.23
C MET A 1 -0.28 -71.83 51.52
N SER A 2 0.49 -70.76 51.48
CA SER A 2 0.04 -69.38 51.81
C SER A 2 -0.27 -68.64 50.50
N ASN A 3 -1.54 -68.28 50.31
CA ASN A 3 -1.99 -67.53 49.17
C ASN A 3 -1.84 -66.01 49.46
N THR A 4 -0.77 -65.41 49.00
CA THR A 4 -0.52 -63.96 49.03
C THR A 4 -1.23 -63.33 47.83
N LYS A 5 -2.39 -62.68 48.04
CA LYS A 5 -3.08 -61.87 47.02
C LYS A 5 -2.29 -60.58 46.82
N VAL A 6 -1.66 -60.43 45.66
CA VAL A 6 -1.06 -59.18 45.23
C VAL A 6 -2.22 -58.18 44.93
N LYS A 7 -2.31 -57.10 45.70
CA LYS A 7 -3.18 -55.97 45.37
C LYS A 7 -2.63 -55.20 44.19
N ALA A 8 -3.33 -55.24 43.08
CA ALA A 8 -3.03 -54.38 41.92
C ALA A 8 -3.26 -52.89 42.32
N ASP A 9 -2.17 -52.14 42.30
CA ASP A 9 -2.23 -50.70 42.50
C ASP A 9 -3.01 -50.04 41.35
N LYS A 10 -4.08 -49.29 41.68
CA LYS A 10 -4.84 -48.50 40.72
C LYS A 10 -3.99 -47.34 40.26
N PRO A 11 -3.88 -47.09 38.92
CA PRO A 11 -3.13 -45.94 38.41
C PRO A 11 -3.72 -44.63 38.93
N PRO A 12 -2.88 -43.61 39.22
CA PRO A 12 -3.35 -42.36 39.75
C PRO A 12 -4.32 -41.67 38.79
N LYS A 13 -5.50 -41.30 39.31
CA LYS A 13 -6.51 -40.52 38.60
C LYS A 13 -5.85 -39.18 38.21
N GLN A 14 -5.44 -39.01 36.98
CA GLN A 14 -5.10 -37.71 36.43
C GLN A 14 -6.35 -36.84 36.52
N LYS A 15 -6.33 -35.84 37.39
CA LYS A 15 -7.29 -34.73 37.42
C LYS A 15 -6.99 -33.83 36.23
N GLY A 16 -7.21 -34.29 35.00
CA GLY A 16 -7.22 -33.46 33.81
C GLY A 16 -8.62 -32.90 33.64
N LEU A 17 -8.71 -31.60 33.44
CA LEU A 17 -9.93 -30.94 32.97
C LEU A 17 -10.47 -31.73 31.77
N ASN A 18 -11.68 -32.33 31.90
CA ASN A 18 -12.36 -33.03 30.82
C ASN A 18 -12.86 -32.06 29.74
N ILE A 19 -11.91 -31.38 29.05
CA ILE A 19 -12.22 -30.50 27.94
C ILE A 19 -12.15 -31.36 26.67
N PRO A 20 -13.23 -31.41 25.84
CA PRO A 20 -13.21 -32.10 24.55
C PRO A 20 -11.99 -31.68 23.73
N TYR A 21 -11.42 -32.63 22.99
CA TYR A 21 -10.18 -32.42 22.19
C TYR A 21 -10.24 -31.14 21.32
N GLU A 22 -11.38 -30.91 20.66
CA GLU A 22 -11.60 -29.72 19.82
C GLU A 22 -11.52 -28.41 20.60
N ARG A 23 -12.10 -28.33 21.80
CA ARG A 23 -12.01 -27.15 22.66
C ARG A 23 -10.58 -26.93 23.18
N ARG A 24 -9.88 -28.02 23.47
CA ARG A 24 -8.48 -27.95 23.90
C ARG A 24 -7.59 -27.44 22.80
N LYS A 25 -7.78 -27.90 21.54
CA LYS A 25 -7.08 -27.41 20.34
C LYS A 25 -7.37 -25.93 20.09
N ALA A 26 -8.64 -25.52 20.21
CA ALA A 26 -9.03 -24.11 20.10
C ALA A 26 -8.39 -23.23 21.18
N LEU A 27 -8.31 -23.71 22.45
CA LEU A 27 -7.68 -22.99 23.55
C LEU A 27 -6.19 -22.75 23.31
N TYR A 28 -5.46 -23.73 22.77
CA TYR A 28 -4.06 -23.52 22.39
C TYR A 28 -3.94 -22.50 21.25
N GLY A 29 -4.83 -22.55 20.24
CA GLY A 29 -4.89 -21.57 19.15
C GLY A 29 -5.12 -20.15 19.69
N TYR A 30 -6.09 -19.98 20.57
CA TYR A 30 -6.34 -18.68 21.23
C TYR A 30 -5.16 -18.23 22.08
N GLY A 31 -4.47 -19.15 22.77
CA GLY A 31 -3.28 -18.83 23.58
C GLY A 31 -2.15 -18.22 22.74
N PHE A 32 -1.89 -18.75 21.55
CA PHE A 32 -0.90 -18.19 20.63
C PHE A 32 -1.31 -16.83 20.06
N ILE A 33 -2.60 -16.65 19.73
CA ILE A 33 -3.11 -15.39 19.18
C ILE A 33 -3.20 -14.31 20.25
N THR A 34 -3.45 -14.68 21.52
CA THR A 34 -3.64 -13.74 22.65
C THR A 34 -2.44 -12.80 22.83
N LEU A 35 -1.21 -13.34 22.72
CA LEU A 35 0.00 -12.53 22.87
C LEU A 35 0.09 -11.45 21.79
N TRP A 36 -0.22 -11.80 20.54
CA TRP A 36 -0.29 -10.85 19.42
C TRP A 36 -1.42 -9.83 19.63
N PHE A 37 -2.59 -10.27 20.09
CA PHE A 37 -3.73 -9.41 20.37
C PHE A 37 -3.42 -8.38 21.47
N ILE A 38 -2.79 -8.80 22.55
CA ILE A 38 -2.37 -7.91 23.64
C ILE A 38 -1.38 -6.88 23.10
N GLY A 39 -0.38 -7.30 22.31
CA GLY A 39 0.57 -6.39 21.68
C GLY A 39 -0.11 -5.37 20.77
N THR A 40 -1.03 -5.83 19.90
CA THR A 40 -1.79 -4.96 19.00
C THR A 40 -2.66 -3.94 19.76
N ILE A 41 -3.34 -4.37 20.83
CA ILE A 41 -4.15 -3.44 21.63
C ILE A 41 -3.26 -2.40 22.29
N TYR A 42 -2.18 -2.83 22.93
CA TYR A 42 -1.35 -1.95 23.75
C TYR A 42 -0.50 -0.98 22.90
N PHE A 43 0.11 -1.47 21.83
CA PHE A 43 1.04 -0.67 21.02
C PHE A 43 0.41 0.01 19.81
N PHE A 44 -0.76 -0.44 19.37
CA PHE A 44 -1.40 0.13 18.20
C PHE A 44 -2.73 0.81 18.53
N ILE A 45 -3.69 0.07 19.13
CA ILE A 45 -5.04 0.61 19.33
C ILE A 45 -5.06 1.73 20.38
N ILE A 46 -4.36 1.56 21.52
CA ILE A 46 -4.34 2.58 22.56
C ILE A 46 -3.72 3.90 22.05
N PRO A 47 -2.53 3.93 21.40
CA PRO A 47 -1.99 5.16 20.83
C PRO A 47 -2.90 5.76 19.75
N LEU A 48 -3.53 4.94 18.91
CA LEU A 48 -4.46 5.40 17.88
C LEU A 48 -5.68 6.13 18.49
N VAL A 49 -6.32 5.53 19.51
CA VAL A 49 -7.45 6.14 20.20
C VAL A 49 -7.03 7.41 20.93
N LYS A 50 -5.85 7.41 21.58
CA LYS A 50 -5.30 8.62 22.22
C LYS A 50 -5.07 9.72 21.20
N SER A 51 -4.48 9.41 20.04
CA SER A 51 -4.29 10.37 18.95
C SER A 51 -5.62 10.97 18.50
N LEU A 52 -6.68 10.16 18.34
CA LEU A 52 -8.01 10.66 18.00
C LEU A 52 -8.56 11.59 19.11
N ILE A 53 -8.41 11.24 20.38
CA ILE A 53 -8.84 12.08 21.49
C ILE A 53 -8.07 13.40 21.48
N TYR A 54 -6.75 13.36 21.33
CA TYR A 54 -5.89 14.56 21.36
C TYR A 54 -6.15 15.50 20.18
N SER A 55 -6.67 15.00 19.06
CA SER A 55 -7.06 15.83 17.92
C SER A 55 -8.17 16.85 18.24
N PHE A 56 -8.97 16.59 19.28
CA PHE A 56 -10.02 17.49 19.78
C PHE A 56 -9.55 18.45 20.89
N TYR A 57 -8.28 18.37 21.30
CA TYR A 57 -7.72 19.23 22.34
C TYR A 57 -6.63 20.12 21.77
N ASP A 58 -6.53 21.31 22.32
CA ASP A 58 -5.34 22.13 22.15
C ASP A 58 -4.25 21.58 23.06
N THR A 59 -3.13 21.17 22.48
CA THR A 59 -2.06 20.47 23.21
C THR A 59 -0.89 21.39 23.42
N SER A 60 -0.42 21.50 24.65
CA SER A 60 0.80 22.20 25.02
C SER A 60 1.74 21.26 25.79
N ILE A 61 3.05 21.50 25.66
CA ILE A 61 4.05 20.74 26.40
C ILE A 61 4.43 21.51 27.64
N ALA A 62 4.17 20.88 28.80
CA ALA A 62 4.57 21.38 30.11
C ALA A 62 5.63 20.46 30.76
N ALA A 63 6.25 20.90 31.85
CA ALA A 63 7.29 20.16 32.53
C ALA A 63 6.84 18.77 33.05
N GLY A 64 5.51 18.51 33.14
CA GLY A 64 4.92 17.22 33.52
C GLY A 64 4.45 16.34 32.37
N GLY A 65 4.63 16.75 31.09
CA GLY A 65 4.15 16.04 29.91
C GLY A 65 3.22 16.90 29.06
N MET A 66 2.39 16.23 28.24
CA MET A 66 1.43 16.90 27.36
C MET A 66 0.18 17.33 28.16
N GLU A 67 -0.08 18.62 28.21
CA GLU A 67 -1.30 19.18 28.76
C GLU A 67 -2.37 19.31 27.67
N LEU A 68 -3.60 18.92 28.06
CA LEU A 68 -4.77 18.98 27.18
C LEU A 68 -5.63 20.16 27.61
N ASN A 69 -5.71 21.17 26.76
CA ASN A 69 -6.49 22.37 27.00
C ASN A 69 -7.66 22.45 25.99
N ASN A 70 -8.73 23.11 26.34
CA ASN A 70 -9.84 23.48 25.44
C ASN A 70 -10.34 22.37 24.54
N PHE A 71 -11.19 21.49 25.04
CA PHE A 71 -11.88 20.50 24.21
C PHE A 71 -12.77 21.19 23.17
N GLY A 72 -12.61 20.88 21.89
CA GLY A 72 -13.42 21.44 20.82
C GLY A 72 -13.00 20.98 19.42
N LEU A 73 -13.66 21.54 18.41
CA LEU A 73 -13.35 21.30 16.99
C LEU A 73 -12.40 22.36 16.40
N GLN A 74 -11.78 23.19 17.24
CA GLN A 74 -11.00 24.33 16.79
C GLN A 74 -9.84 23.90 15.86
N ASN A 75 -9.17 22.80 16.16
CA ASN A 75 -8.10 22.26 15.32
C ASN A 75 -8.60 21.90 13.92
N TYR A 76 -9.77 21.28 13.81
CA TYR A 76 -10.38 20.96 12.52
C TYR A 76 -10.82 22.21 11.75
N ILE A 77 -11.40 23.18 12.46
CA ILE A 77 -11.80 24.46 11.84
C ILE A 77 -10.55 25.19 11.32
N ASN A 78 -9.49 25.23 12.10
CA ASN A 78 -8.22 25.84 11.70
C ASN A 78 -7.63 25.13 10.47
N ALA A 79 -7.64 23.81 10.40
CA ALA A 79 -7.11 23.04 9.27
C ALA A 79 -7.86 23.34 7.97
N PHE A 80 -9.18 23.49 7.99
CA PHE A 80 -9.96 23.68 6.77
C PHE A 80 -10.24 25.14 6.40
N GLN A 81 -10.27 26.06 7.37
CA GLN A 81 -10.65 27.44 7.14
C GLN A 81 -9.47 28.42 7.21
N HIS A 82 -8.49 28.15 8.05
CA HIS A 82 -7.39 29.08 8.30
C HIS A 82 -6.08 28.61 7.64
N ASP A 83 -5.87 27.30 7.46
CA ASP A 83 -4.68 26.77 6.79
C ASP A 83 -4.95 26.56 5.28
N GLN A 84 -4.55 27.56 4.49
CA GLN A 84 -4.73 27.52 3.04
C GLN A 84 -3.87 26.42 2.40
N HIS A 85 -2.69 26.11 2.94
CA HIS A 85 -1.79 25.09 2.41
C HIS A 85 -2.38 23.68 2.59
N TYR A 86 -2.99 23.40 3.74
CA TYR A 86 -3.60 22.10 3.99
C TYR A 86 -4.72 21.77 3.00
N SER A 87 -5.67 22.70 2.85
CA SER A 87 -6.78 22.52 1.93
C SER A 87 -6.33 22.41 0.47
N GLN A 88 -5.32 23.20 0.07
CA GLN A 88 -4.77 23.17 -1.28
C GLN A 88 -4.06 21.83 -1.56
N TYR A 89 -3.17 21.38 -0.67
CA TYR A 89 -2.46 20.11 -0.82
C TYR A 89 -3.42 18.91 -0.82
N LEU A 90 -4.47 18.97 -0.02
CA LEU A 90 -5.49 17.93 0.02
C LEU A 90 -6.22 17.80 -1.33
N VAL A 91 -6.65 18.91 -1.92
CA VAL A 91 -7.31 18.93 -3.24
C VAL A 91 -6.33 18.49 -4.33
N GLU A 92 -5.08 18.93 -4.29
CA GLU A 92 -4.02 18.51 -5.21
C GLU A 92 -3.79 17.00 -5.14
N GLN A 93 -3.65 16.44 -3.93
CA GLN A 93 -3.47 15.02 -3.72
C GLN A 93 -4.65 14.18 -4.22
N LEU A 94 -5.89 14.62 -3.95
CA LEU A 94 -7.08 13.94 -4.46
C LEU A 94 -7.13 13.93 -5.98
N LYS A 95 -6.83 15.06 -6.63
CA LYS A 95 -6.77 15.14 -8.09
C LYS A 95 -5.68 14.22 -8.66
N ASN A 96 -4.49 14.25 -8.08
CA ASN A 96 -3.37 13.43 -8.50
C ASN A 96 -3.73 11.95 -8.37
N THR A 97 -4.24 11.51 -7.23
CA THR A 97 -4.66 10.13 -7.03
C THR A 97 -5.73 9.70 -8.04
N LEU A 98 -6.75 10.54 -8.27
CA LEU A 98 -7.83 10.23 -9.21
C LEU A 98 -7.35 10.10 -10.65
N LEU A 99 -6.36 10.88 -11.06
CA LEU A 99 -5.81 10.86 -12.42
C LEU A 99 -4.76 9.77 -12.61
N HIS A 100 -3.86 9.59 -11.65
CA HIS A 100 -2.76 8.62 -11.75
C HIS A 100 -3.22 7.19 -11.52
N THR A 101 -4.21 6.94 -10.66
CA THR A 101 -4.70 5.57 -10.39
C THR A 101 -5.14 4.83 -11.65
N PRO A 102 -6.03 5.35 -12.51
CA PRO A 102 -6.40 4.68 -13.75
C PRO A 102 -5.21 4.47 -14.69
N LEU A 103 -4.29 5.43 -14.77
CA LEU A 103 -3.11 5.36 -15.61
C LEU A 103 -2.19 4.21 -15.16
N ILE A 104 -1.92 4.11 -13.86
CA ILE A 104 -1.13 3.01 -13.28
C ILE A 104 -1.79 1.66 -13.54
N LEU A 105 -3.11 1.54 -13.37
CA LEU A 105 -3.83 0.29 -13.58
C LEU A 105 -3.79 -0.15 -15.05
N ILE A 106 -4.05 0.77 -15.99
CA ILE A 106 -4.01 0.48 -17.42
C ILE A 106 -2.60 0.06 -17.84
N PHE A 107 -1.59 0.82 -17.42
CA PHE A 107 -0.19 0.52 -17.71
C PHE A 107 0.22 -0.84 -17.13
N SER A 108 -0.11 -1.10 -15.87
CA SER A 108 0.22 -2.35 -15.18
C SER A 108 -0.44 -3.55 -15.85
N LEU A 109 -1.71 -3.43 -16.23
CA LEU A 109 -2.42 -4.49 -16.95
C LEU A 109 -1.79 -4.74 -18.32
N PHE A 110 -1.45 -3.68 -19.06
CA PHE A 110 -0.79 -3.80 -20.36
C PHE A 110 0.55 -4.54 -20.25
N ILE A 111 1.40 -4.15 -19.31
CA ILE A 111 2.68 -4.83 -19.05
C ILE A 111 2.46 -6.28 -18.58
N ALA A 112 1.49 -6.54 -17.70
CA ALA A 112 1.18 -7.89 -17.24
C ALA A 112 0.74 -8.81 -18.39
N VAL A 113 -0.07 -8.31 -19.33
CA VAL A 113 -0.48 -9.04 -20.53
C VAL A 113 0.71 -9.39 -21.41
N ILE A 114 1.66 -8.47 -21.62
CA ILE A 114 2.90 -8.72 -22.37
C ILE A 114 3.74 -9.77 -21.65
N LEU A 115 3.96 -9.61 -20.33
CA LEU A 115 4.77 -10.53 -19.52
C LEU A 115 4.12 -11.93 -19.35
N ASN A 116 2.82 -12.04 -19.59
CA ASN A 116 2.12 -13.33 -19.58
C ASN A 116 2.33 -14.13 -20.86
N GLN A 117 2.73 -13.50 -21.95
CA GLN A 117 3.01 -14.17 -23.21
C GLN A 117 4.28 -15.04 -23.13
N LYS A 118 4.36 -16.04 -24.01
CA LYS A 118 5.55 -16.91 -24.14
C LYS A 118 6.54 -16.27 -25.10
N PHE A 119 7.59 -15.63 -24.57
CA PHE A 119 8.71 -15.10 -25.35
C PHE A 119 10.06 -15.38 -24.70
N LYS A 120 11.14 -15.33 -25.51
CA LYS A 120 12.51 -15.51 -25.03
C LYS A 120 12.90 -14.30 -24.16
N GLY A 121 13.42 -14.55 -22.93
CA GLY A 121 13.77 -13.48 -21.98
C GLY A 121 12.66 -13.04 -21.03
N ARG A 122 11.50 -13.71 -21.03
CA ARG A 122 10.37 -13.41 -20.14
C ARG A 122 10.76 -13.32 -18.66
N THR A 123 11.62 -14.23 -18.19
CA THR A 123 12.08 -14.26 -16.78
C THR A 123 12.88 -13.00 -16.46
N PHE A 124 13.78 -12.60 -17.37
CA PHE A 124 14.56 -11.36 -17.18
C PHE A 124 13.65 -10.12 -17.18
N ALA A 125 12.73 -10.02 -18.13
CA ALA A 125 11.78 -8.90 -18.17
C ALA A 125 10.95 -8.80 -16.88
N ARG A 126 10.46 -9.93 -16.35
CA ARG A 126 9.77 -9.97 -15.05
C ARG A 126 10.66 -9.47 -13.91
N SER A 127 11.92 -9.90 -13.86
CA SER A 127 12.86 -9.45 -12.83
C SER A 127 13.08 -7.94 -12.87
N VAL A 128 13.16 -7.34 -14.06
CA VAL A 128 13.31 -5.88 -14.22
C VAL A 128 12.10 -5.11 -13.70
N PHE A 129 10.87 -5.55 -14.01
CA PHE A 129 9.66 -4.90 -13.51
C PHE A 129 9.41 -5.15 -12.01
N PHE A 130 10.05 -6.18 -11.42
CA PHE A 130 9.96 -6.43 -9.98
C PHE A 130 11.04 -5.72 -9.17
N LEU A 131 12.09 -5.24 -9.83
CA LEU A 131 13.19 -4.55 -9.18
C LEU A 131 12.71 -3.36 -8.33
N PRO A 132 11.82 -2.45 -8.82
CA PRO A 132 11.31 -1.35 -8.03
C PRO A 132 10.65 -1.80 -6.72
N VAL A 133 9.85 -2.87 -6.76
CA VAL A 133 9.18 -3.42 -5.57
C VAL A 133 10.20 -3.92 -4.53
N ILE A 134 11.26 -4.59 -4.98
CA ILE A 134 12.32 -5.11 -4.10
C ILE A 134 13.13 -3.97 -3.49
N ILE A 135 13.46 -2.95 -4.29
CA ILE A 135 14.24 -1.78 -3.84
C ILE A 135 13.40 -0.90 -2.90
N ALA A 136 12.10 -0.74 -3.15
CA ALA A 136 11.21 0.05 -2.31
C ALA A 136 11.04 -0.52 -0.89
N THR A 137 11.48 -1.77 -0.63
CA THR A 137 11.54 -2.29 0.74
C THR A 137 12.60 -1.54 1.56
N GLY A 138 12.20 -0.96 2.70
CA GLY A 138 13.03 -0.10 3.54
C GLY A 138 14.49 -0.53 3.80
N PRO A 139 14.78 -1.84 4.03
CA PRO A 139 16.16 -2.30 4.25
C PRO A 139 17.11 -2.05 3.08
N VAL A 140 16.63 -2.14 1.85
CA VAL A 140 17.47 -1.90 0.65
C VAL A 140 17.74 -0.42 0.49
N ILE A 141 16.75 0.42 0.74
CA ILE A 141 16.90 1.88 0.71
C ILE A 141 17.92 2.34 1.76
N SER A 142 17.86 1.83 3.00
CA SER A 142 18.81 2.21 4.05
C SER A 142 20.25 1.79 3.74
N ILE A 143 20.45 0.69 3.02
CA ILE A 143 21.78 0.25 2.56
C ILE A 143 22.31 1.16 1.43
N ILE A 144 21.45 1.56 0.49
CA ILE A 144 21.84 2.42 -0.65
C ILE A 144 22.13 3.86 -0.17
N GLN A 145 21.39 4.35 0.78
CA GLN A 145 21.56 5.72 1.30
C GLN A 145 22.78 5.88 2.22
N GLY A 146 23.37 4.77 2.67
CA GLY A 146 24.49 4.79 3.62
C GLY A 146 24.15 5.74 4.76
N ASP A 147 24.25 5.37 5.95
CA ASP A 147 24.07 6.04 7.25
C ASP A 147 24.03 7.61 7.31
N MET A 148 23.58 8.27 6.25
CA MET A 148 23.38 9.72 6.20
C MET A 148 21.97 10.04 6.69
N GLY A 149 21.89 10.44 7.94
CA GLY A 149 20.71 10.78 8.71
C GLY A 149 19.82 11.90 8.18
N ASN A 150 19.30 11.77 6.96
CA ASN A 150 18.23 12.59 6.44
C ASN A 150 17.10 11.68 5.94
N THR A 151 16.00 11.78 6.61
CA THR A 151 14.71 11.12 6.40
C THR A 151 14.01 11.56 5.11
N SER A 152 14.70 11.65 4.00
CA SER A 152 14.07 11.85 2.69
C SER A 152 13.85 10.48 2.05
N SER A 153 12.64 10.25 1.61
CA SER A 153 12.15 9.00 1.03
C SER A 153 13.08 8.48 -0.05
N GLY A 154 13.54 7.23 0.13
CA GLY A 154 14.50 6.62 -0.78
C GLY A 154 14.08 6.51 -2.24
N GLY A 155 12.79 6.59 -2.53
CA GLY A 155 12.26 6.67 -3.89
C GLY A 155 12.63 7.96 -4.62
N GLU A 156 12.51 9.12 -3.95
CA GLU A 156 12.87 10.40 -4.57
C GLU A 156 14.37 10.55 -4.82
N GLN A 157 15.20 10.13 -3.89
CA GLN A 157 16.66 10.23 -4.10
C GLN A 157 17.14 9.27 -5.19
N PHE A 158 16.50 8.11 -5.32
CA PHE A 158 16.80 7.20 -6.42
C PHE A 158 16.28 7.75 -7.75
N SER A 159 15.07 8.33 -7.77
CA SER A 159 14.54 9.01 -8.96
C SER A 159 15.38 10.22 -9.34
N THR A 160 15.70 11.12 -8.39
CA THR A 160 16.53 12.30 -8.67
C THR A 160 17.95 11.95 -9.12
N MET A 161 18.55 10.85 -8.62
CA MET A 161 19.86 10.40 -9.12
C MET A 161 19.78 9.93 -10.59
N PHE A 162 18.68 9.31 -10.99
CA PHE A 162 18.49 8.86 -12.37
C PHE A 162 17.92 9.95 -13.29
N GLU A 163 17.02 10.80 -12.78
CA GLU A 163 16.32 11.80 -13.57
C GLU A 163 17.22 12.95 -14.02
N THR A 164 17.92 13.60 -13.09
CA THR A 164 18.67 14.81 -13.40
C THR A 164 20.01 14.57 -14.10
N ASN A 165 20.65 13.44 -13.85
CA ASN A 165 21.99 13.19 -14.35
C ASN A 165 22.03 12.33 -15.63
N LEU A 166 21.07 11.42 -15.83
CA LEU A 166 21.11 10.50 -16.98
C LEU A 166 20.74 11.18 -18.28
N VAL A 167 19.69 12.01 -18.29
CA VAL A 167 19.28 12.72 -19.50
C VAL A 167 20.34 13.73 -19.91
N ASP A 168 20.85 14.52 -18.98
CA ASP A 168 21.91 15.50 -19.25
C ASP A 168 23.22 14.81 -19.65
N GLN A 169 23.59 13.68 -19.03
CA GLN A 169 24.75 12.90 -19.41
C GLN A 169 24.60 12.28 -20.81
N LEU A 170 23.42 11.77 -21.15
CA LEU A 170 23.15 11.22 -22.49
C LEU A 170 23.17 12.33 -23.54
N LEU A 171 22.59 13.49 -23.27
CA LEU A 171 22.63 14.65 -24.17
C LEU A 171 24.06 15.15 -24.40
N ASN A 172 24.84 15.23 -23.34
CA ASN A 172 26.27 15.59 -23.42
C ASN A 172 27.07 14.53 -24.17
N TYR A 173 26.80 13.22 -23.94
CA TYR A 173 27.49 12.13 -24.64
C TYR A 173 27.15 12.10 -26.14
N LEU A 174 25.89 12.43 -26.51
CA LEU A 174 25.44 12.54 -27.90
C LEU A 174 25.92 13.85 -28.58
N GLY A 175 26.64 14.72 -27.85
CA GLY A 175 27.17 15.99 -28.41
C GLY A 175 26.10 17.03 -28.70
N ILE A 176 24.90 16.87 -28.14
CA ILE A 176 23.77 17.78 -28.35
C ILE A 176 23.83 18.88 -27.28
N MET A 177 24.74 19.82 -27.44
CA MET A 177 25.01 20.87 -26.42
C MET A 177 24.09 22.10 -26.49
N ASN A 178 23.25 22.25 -27.53
CA ASN A 178 22.42 23.43 -27.75
C ASN A 178 20.94 23.11 -27.88
N ILE A 179 20.37 22.37 -26.93
CA ILE A 179 18.92 22.22 -26.86
C ILE A 179 18.36 23.39 -26.06
N SER A 180 17.25 23.97 -26.53
CA SER A 180 16.50 24.96 -25.75
C SER A 180 16.12 24.39 -24.38
N GLU A 181 16.31 25.18 -23.32
CA GLU A 181 15.92 24.80 -21.94
C GLU A 181 14.49 24.27 -21.86
N SER A 182 13.58 24.79 -22.67
CA SER A 182 12.19 24.34 -22.76
C SER A 182 12.09 22.89 -23.22
N ILE A 183 12.91 22.46 -24.18
CA ILE A 183 12.91 21.07 -24.70
C ILE A 183 13.56 20.14 -23.67
N THR A 184 14.66 20.55 -23.06
CA THR A 184 15.34 19.77 -22.02
C THR A 184 14.41 19.55 -20.81
N ASN A 185 13.72 20.61 -20.36
CA ASN A 185 12.75 20.51 -19.28
C ASN A 185 11.57 19.58 -19.63
N THR A 186 11.08 19.63 -20.87
CA THR A 186 10.02 18.72 -21.33
C THR A 186 10.49 17.25 -21.35
N ILE A 187 11.70 16.99 -21.82
CA ILE A 187 12.28 15.64 -21.85
C ILE A 187 12.47 15.14 -20.40
N ASN A 188 13.00 15.97 -19.51
CA ASN A 188 13.17 15.62 -18.10
C ASN A 188 11.83 15.29 -17.45
N THR A 189 10.79 16.12 -17.64
CA THR A 189 9.45 15.87 -17.08
C THR A 189 8.87 14.55 -17.60
N LEU A 190 8.92 14.31 -18.92
CA LEU A 190 8.40 13.05 -19.49
C LEU A 190 9.18 11.83 -18.99
N THR A 191 10.49 11.96 -18.83
CA THR A 191 11.33 10.87 -18.31
C THR A 191 10.96 10.55 -16.85
N SER A 192 10.80 11.59 -16.03
CA SER A 192 10.36 11.46 -14.63
C SER A 192 8.98 10.82 -14.52
N ASP A 193 8.03 11.27 -15.35
CA ASP A 193 6.66 10.74 -15.33
C ASP A 193 6.63 9.25 -15.72
N ILE A 194 7.39 8.85 -16.75
CA ILE A 194 7.50 7.45 -17.17
C ILE A 194 8.19 6.62 -16.08
N PHE A 195 9.26 7.13 -15.50
CA PHE A 195 9.97 6.44 -14.42
C PHE A 195 9.06 6.22 -13.21
N ASN A 196 8.37 7.26 -12.76
CA ASN A 196 7.43 7.19 -11.64
C ASN A 196 6.27 6.22 -11.94
N LEU A 197 5.77 6.22 -13.18
CA LEU A 197 4.74 5.27 -13.60
C LEU A 197 5.24 3.82 -13.50
N VAL A 198 6.43 3.53 -13.99
CA VAL A 198 7.05 2.18 -13.91
C VAL A 198 7.30 1.80 -12.45
N TRP A 199 7.84 2.74 -11.65
CA TRP A 199 8.16 2.54 -10.25
C TRP A 199 6.92 2.19 -9.43
N ASN A 200 5.85 2.96 -9.58
CA ASN A 200 4.61 2.78 -8.85
C ASN A 200 3.72 1.65 -9.38
N SER A 201 4.07 1.03 -10.52
CA SER A 201 3.27 -0.04 -11.14
C SER A 201 3.68 -1.45 -10.73
N GLY A 202 4.79 -1.62 -10.02
CA GLY A 202 5.41 -2.93 -9.81
C GLY A 202 4.50 -3.96 -9.14
N ILE A 203 3.83 -3.60 -8.06
CA ILE A 203 2.92 -4.49 -7.31
C ILE A 203 1.67 -4.81 -8.14
N GLN A 204 1.10 -3.83 -8.83
CA GLN A 204 -0.07 -4.00 -9.67
C GLN A 204 0.22 -4.95 -10.85
N ILE A 205 1.42 -4.86 -11.45
CA ILE A 205 1.87 -5.79 -12.49
C ILE A 205 1.91 -7.22 -11.95
N LEU A 206 2.42 -7.42 -10.73
CA LEU A 206 2.43 -8.74 -10.07
C LEU A 206 1.03 -9.29 -9.83
N LEU A 207 0.13 -8.45 -9.32
CA LEU A 207 -1.25 -8.84 -9.06
C LEU A 207 -1.96 -9.25 -10.34
N PHE A 208 -1.85 -8.43 -11.41
CA PHE A 208 -2.44 -8.75 -12.70
C PHE A 208 -1.79 -9.98 -13.35
N LEU A 209 -0.48 -10.13 -13.26
CA LEU A 209 0.21 -11.29 -13.81
C LEU A 209 -0.22 -12.59 -13.11
N SER A 210 -0.40 -12.56 -11.79
CA SER A 210 -0.93 -13.69 -11.02
C SER A 210 -2.35 -14.03 -11.45
N ALA A 211 -3.23 -13.02 -11.58
CA ALA A 211 -4.60 -13.23 -12.03
C ALA A 211 -4.67 -13.82 -13.46
N LEU A 212 -3.88 -13.28 -14.38
CA LEU A 212 -3.82 -13.78 -15.76
C LEU A 212 -3.32 -15.22 -15.87
N GLN A 213 -2.45 -15.65 -14.95
CA GLN A 213 -1.95 -17.03 -14.91
C GLN A 213 -2.97 -18.02 -14.33
N ASN A 214 -3.93 -17.55 -13.57
CA ASN A 214 -4.98 -18.38 -12.97
C ASN A 214 -6.15 -18.66 -13.94
N ILE A 215 -6.22 -17.99 -15.10
CA ILE A 215 -7.25 -18.24 -16.09
C ILE A 215 -7.09 -19.68 -16.61
N PRO A 216 -8.12 -20.56 -16.53
CA PRO A 216 -8.03 -21.93 -17.00
C PRO A 216 -7.73 -22.00 -18.49
N PHE A 217 -6.84 -22.91 -18.88
CA PHE A 217 -6.48 -23.09 -20.28
C PHE A 217 -7.68 -23.55 -21.13
N SER A 218 -8.60 -24.32 -20.52
CA SER A 218 -9.86 -24.76 -21.14
C SER A 218 -10.74 -23.59 -21.59
N ALA A 219 -10.78 -22.48 -20.85
CA ALA A 219 -11.53 -21.28 -21.25
C ALA A 219 -10.99 -20.68 -22.55
N LYS A 220 -9.66 -20.72 -22.72
CA LYS A 220 -9.02 -20.26 -23.96
C LYS A 220 -9.30 -21.19 -25.15
N GLU A 221 -9.24 -22.51 -24.92
CA GLU A 221 -9.54 -23.50 -25.95
C GLU A 221 -11.01 -23.42 -26.40
N ALA A 222 -11.94 -23.32 -25.45
CA ALA A 222 -13.36 -23.17 -25.77
C ALA A 222 -13.62 -21.92 -26.61
N ALA A 223 -13.05 -20.76 -26.24
CA ALA A 223 -13.18 -19.53 -27.01
C ALA A 223 -12.62 -19.66 -28.44
N GLN A 224 -11.50 -20.38 -28.60
CA GLN A 224 -10.90 -20.62 -29.92
C GLN A 224 -11.78 -21.56 -30.76
N MET A 225 -12.41 -22.57 -30.16
CA MET A 225 -13.33 -23.46 -30.86
C MET A 225 -14.60 -22.74 -31.32
N GLU A 226 -15.04 -21.72 -30.59
CA GLU A 226 -16.14 -20.82 -30.97
C GLU A 226 -15.72 -19.73 -31.99
N GLY A 227 -14.44 -19.70 -32.39
CA GLY A 227 -13.92 -18.74 -33.39
C GLY A 227 -13.69 -17.33 -32.84
N ALA A 228 -13.61 -17.15 -31.51
CA ALA A 228 -13.35 -15.86 -30.91
C ALA A 228 -11.97 -15.32 -31.28
N THR A 229 -11.93 -14.04 -31.64
CA THR A 229 -10.67 -13.32 -31.86
C THR A 229 -9.94 -13.06 -30.54
N ALA A 230 -8.63 -12.78 -30.60
CA ALA A 230 -7.86 -12.43 -29.38
C ALA A 230 -8.43 -11.19 -28.66
N TRP A 231 -9.00 -10.24 -29.39
CA TRP A 231 -9.66 -9.06 -28.85
C TRP A 231 -10.94 -9.41 -28.10
N GLU A 232 -11.79 -10.27 -28.68
CA GLU A 232 -13.01 -10.74 -28.03
C GLU A 232 -12.70 -11.58 -26.79
N TYR A 233 -11.70 -12.47 -26.86
CA TYR A 233 -11.23 -13.23 -25.71
C TYR A 233 -10.77 -12.32 -24.57
N PHE A 234 -10.01 -11.25 -24.88
CA PHE A 234 -9.54 -10.31 -23.88
C PHE A 234 -10.69 -9.60 -23.18
N TRP A 235 -11.62 -9.01 -23.94
CA TRP A 235 -12.69 -8.20 -23.32
C TRP A 235 -13.81 -9.02 -22.71
N LYS A 236 -14.17 -10.15 -23.31
CA LYS A 236 -15.32 -10.94 -22.88
C LYS A 236 -14.98 -12.02 -21.82
N ILE A 237 -13.71 -12.45 -21.77
CA ILE A 237 -13.28 -13.52 -20.85
C ILE A 237 -12.19 -13.03 -19.91
N THR A 238 -11.09 -12.48 -20.43
CA THR A 238 -9.96 -12.11 -19.59
C THR A 238 -10.32 -10.99 -18.60
N ILE A 239 -10.90 -9.88 -19.06
CA ILE A 239 -11.25 -8.74 -18.17
C ILE A 239 -12.27 -9.12 -17.09
N PRO A 240 -13.39 -9.80 -17.39
CA PRO A 240 -14.30 -10.24 -16.33
C PRO A 240 -13.64 -11.18 -15.32
N TYR A 241 -12.83 -12.14 -15.79
CA TYR A 241 -12.15 -13.09 -14.91
C TYR A 241 -11.17 -12.44 -13.94
N ILE A 242 -10.41 -11.43 -14.39
CA ILE A 242 -9.45 -10.72 -13.54
C ILE A 242 -10.07 -9.54 -12.79
N SER A 243 -11.37 -9.27 -12.95
CA SER A 243 -12.03 -8.09 -12.36
C SER A 243 -11.91 -8.01 -10.83
N PRO A 244 -11.91 -9.09 -10.03
CA PRO A 244 -11.64 -9.00 -8.59
C PRO A 244 -10.22 -8.49 -8.30
N MET A 245 -9.25 -8.83 -9.16
CA MET A 245 -7.88 -8.38 -9.00
C MET A 245 -7.70 -6.92 -9.46
N ILE A 246 -8.53 -6.45 -10.43
CA ILE A 246 -8.61 -5.03 -10.79
C ILE A 246 -9.05 -4.22 -9.56
N LEU A 247 -10.08 -4.67 -8.84
CA LEU A 247 -10.53 -4.03 -7.61
C LEU A 247 -9.43 -4.03 -6.54
N ALA A 248 -8.77 -5.16 -6.31
CA ALA A 248 -7.68 -5.25 -5.34
C ALA A 248 -6.51 -4.32 -5.69
N SER A 249 -6.10 -4.29 -6.96
CA SER A 249 -5.05 -3.39 -7.45
C SER A 249 -5.43 -1.92 -7.32
N LEU A 250 -6.70 -1.59 -7.56
CA LEU A 250 -7.22 -0.23 -7.41
C LEU A 250 -7.18 0.23 -5.95
N VAL A 251 -7.66 -0.62 -5.03
CA VAL A 251 -7.59 -0.32 -3.59
C VAL A 251 -6.14 -0.11 -3.16
N TYR A 252 -5.24 -1.01 -3.57
CA TYR A 252 -3.82 -0.90 -3.27
C TYR A 252 -3.23 0.43 -3.80
N THR A 253 -3.47 0.77 -5.07
CA THR A 253 -2.92 1.99 -5.69
C THR A 253 -3.41 3.26 -4.99
N ILE A 254 -4.69 3.30 -4.61
CA ILE A 254 -5.24 4.44 -3.86
C ILE A 254 -4.56 4.55 -2.50
N VAL A 255 -4.49 3.46 -1.73
CA VAL A 255 -3.85 3.47 -0.41
C VAL A 255 -2.38 3.88 -0.52
N ASP A 256 -1.64 3.30 -1.48
CA ASP A 256 -0.24 3.59 -1.73
C ASP A 256 0.00 5.07 -2.04
N SER A 257 -0.83 5.67 -2.91
CA SER A 257 -0.75 7.10 -3.25
C SER A 257 -0.98 8.02 -2.05
N PHE A 258 -1.78 7.62 -1.07
CA PHE A 258 -2.04 8.42 0.12
C PHE A 258 -0.99 8.24 1.22
N VAL A 259 -0.30 7.12 1.22
CA VAL A 259 0.77 6.80 2.20
C VAL A 259 2.15 7.15 1.65
N ASP A 260 2.24 7.59 0.40
CA ASP A 260 3.50 8.00 -0.24
C ASP A 260 4.24 9.01 0.64
N PRO A 261 5.53 8.75 0.96
CA PRO A 261 6.35 9.67 1.75
C PRO A 261 6.46 11.10 1.16
N ASN A 262 6.32 11.24 -0.15
CA ASN A 262 6.36 12.52 -0.86
C ASN A 262 5.03 13.28 -0.84
N ASN A 263 4.04 12.73 -0.16
CA ASN A 263 2.74 13.35 -0.04
C ASN A 263 2.82 14.66 0.75
N LYS A 264 2.54 15.78 0.09
CA LYS A 264 2.62 17.12 0.69
C LYS A 264 1.71 17.30 1.91
N VAL A 265 0.57 16.58 1.96
CA VAL A 265 -0.34 16.62 3.10
C VAL A 265 0.33 15.98 4.31
N MET A 266 0.93 14.78 4.12
CA MET A 266 1.65 14.09 5.20
C MET A 266 2.91 14.85 5.63
N GLY A 267 3.62 15.47 4.66
CA GLY A 267 4.73 16.38 4.96
C GLY A 267 4.31 17.51 5.90
N LEU A 268 3.23 18.22 5.56
CA LEU A 268 2.70 19.31 6.39
C LEU A 268 2.25 18.81 7.78
N VAL A 269 1.62 17.63 7.87
CA VAL A 269 1.23 17.01 9.14
C VAL A 269 2.46 16.74 10.02
N MET A 270 3.55 16.22 9.42
CA MET A 270 4.81 15.95 10.12
C MET A 270 5.49 17.24 10.56
N ASP A 271 5.55 18.28 9.70
CA ASP A 271 6.11 19.58 10.04
C ASP A 271 5.41 20.18 11.26
N LYS A 272 4.06 20.13 11.29
CA LYS A 272 3.29 20.60 12.46
C LYS A 272 3.51 19.76 13.71
N ALA A 273 3.78 18.47 13.57
CA ALA A 273 4.15 17.62 14.70
C ALA A 273 5.53 18.01 15.26
N PHE A 274 6.51 18.29 14.41
CA PHE A 274 7.85 18.78 14.80
C PHE A 274 7.82 20.19 15.39
N ASP A 275 6.87 21.04 14.97
CA ASP A 275 6.60 22.36 15.54
C ASP A 275 5.89 22.28 16.93
N TRP A 276 5.80 21.10 17.50
CA TRP A 276 5.16 20.82 18.80
C TRP A 276 3.64 21.10 18.83
N GLN A 277 3.00 21.28 17.69
CA GLN A 277 1.55 21.46 17.55
C GLN A 277 0.84 20.11 17.43
N HIS A 278 1.02 19.23 18.40
CA HIS A 278 0.58 17.83 18.29
C HIS A 278 -0.93 17.67 18.11
N GLY A 279 -1.78 18.41 18.86
CA GLY A 279 -3.24 18.34 18.72
C GLY A 279 -3.69 18.75 17.30
N TYR A 280 -3.10 19.80 16.77
CA TYR A 280 -3.37 20.29 15.42
C TYR A 280 -2.91 19.29 14.34
N SER A 281 -1.68 18.81 14.45
CA SER A 281 -1.14 17.77 13.54
C SER A 281 -2.01 16.50 13.54
N MET A 282 -2.43 16.03 14.72
CA MET A 282 -3.33 14.88 14.85
C MET A 282 -4.71 15.14 14.21
N ALA A 283 -5.26 16.35 14.35
CA ALA A 283 -6.52 16.70 13.72
C ALA A 283 -6.42 16.70 12.18
N MET A 284 -5.33 17.24 11.63
CA MET A 284 -5.05 17.18 10.20
C MET A 284 -4.91 15.74 9.71
N ALA A 285 -4.16 14.91 10.43
CA ALA A 285 -3.97 13.49 10.09
C ALA A 285 -5.30 12.71 10.09
N TRP A 286 -6.13 12.90 11.11
CA TRP A 286 -7.44 12.23 11.20
C TRP A 286 -8.43 12.73 10.15
N ALA A 287 -8.46 14.03 9.85
CA ALA A 287 -9.26 14.58 8.76
C ALA A 287 -8.83 13.98 7.41
N TYR A 288 -7.53 13.91 7.15
CA TYR A 288 -6.98 13.28 5.96
C TYR A 288 -7.37 11.80 5.86
N PHE A 289 -7.17 11.04 6.94
CA PHE A 289 -7.55 9.63 7.01
C PHE A 289 -9.04 9.41 6.72
N ALA A 290 -9.91 10.24 7.28
CA ALA A 290 -11.35 10.17 7.04
C ALA A 290 -11.70 10.44 5.57
N ILE A 291 -11.08 11.44 4.94
CA ILE A 291 -11.30 11.78 3.53
C ILE A 291 -10.84 10.63 2.64
N VAL A 292 -9.64 10.09 2.88
CA VAL A 292 -9.12 8.91 2.16
C VAL A 292 -10.06 7.72 2.29
N GLY A 293 -10.54 7.45 3.51
CA GLY A 293 -11.50 6.37 3.77
C GLY A 293 -12.82 6.53 3.01
N ILE A 294 -13.33 7.75 2.95
CA ILE A 294 -14.55 8.06 2.18
C ILE A 294 -14.31 7.87 0.68
N VAL A 295 -13.22 8.40 0.14
CA VAL A 295 -12.87 8.26 -1.28
C VAL A 295 -12.72 6.78 -1.63
N LEU A 296 -11.99 6.03 -0.81
CA LEU A 296 -11.80 4.59 -1.01
C LEU A 296 -13.14 3.85 -0.98
N ALA A 297 -14.00 4.14 0.00
CA ALA A 297 -15.32 3.51 0.13
C ALA A 297 -16.20 3.79 -1.10
N ILE A 298 -16.21 5.03 -1.60
CA ILE A 298 -16.96 5.41 -2.81
C ILE A 298 -16.44 4.65 -4.03
N VAL A 299 -15.12 4.65 -4.25
CA VAL A 299 -14.51 4.00 -5.39
C VAL A 299 -14.75 2.49 -5.36
N VAL A 300 -14.56 1.86 -4.21
CA VAL A 300 -14.83 0.41 -4.04
C VAL A 300 -16.31 0.12 -4.28
N ALA A 301 -17.24 0.92 -3.75
CA ALA A 301 -18.67 0.72 -3.95
C ALA A 301 -19.09 0.85 -5.43
N ILE A 302 -18.46 1.75 -6.19
CA ILE A 302 -18.71 1.92 -7.61
C ILE A 302 -18.16 0.73 -8.40
N VAL A 303 -16.87 0.41 -8.21
CA VAL A 303 -16.18 -0.61 -8.99
C VAL A 303 -16.68 -2.01 -8.68
N ASN A 304 -17.03 -2.30 -7.42
CA ASN A 304 -17.56 -3.61 -7.01
C ASN A 304 -18.86 -4.00 -7.74
N LYS A 305 -19.62 -3.05 -8.26
CA LYS A 305 -20.79 -3.33 -9.10
C LYS A 305 -20.45 -3.95 -10.45
N PHE A 306 -19.23 -3.77 -10.92
CA PHE A 306 -18.73 -4.28 -12.21
C PHE A 306 -17.83 -5.49 -12.05
N VAL A 307 -17.54 -5.90 -10.82
CA VAL A 307 -16.69 -7.08 -10.54
C VAL A 307 -17.50 -8.33 -10.70
N TYR A 308 -16.99 -9.25 -11.50
CA TYR A 308 -17.54 -10.59 -11.66
C TYR A 308 -16.83 -11.54 -10.67
N TYR A 309 -17.61 -12.16 -9.79
CA TYR A 309 -17.12 -13.22 -8.91
C TYR A 309 -17.56 -14.56 -9.47
N GLU A 310 -16.61 -15.43 -9.77
CA GLU A 310 -16.90 -16.81 -10.09
C GLU A 310 -17.38 -17.48 -8.79
N VAL A 311 -18.68 -17.79 -8.73
CA VAL A 311 -19.28 -18.51 -7.60
C VAL A 311 -19.22 -19.99 -7.97
N ASP A 312 -18.46 -20.79 -7.22
CA ASP A 312 -18.41 -22.25 -7.30
C ASP A 312 -19.77 -22.90 -6.95
#